data_09c38bc216bab017146eea6d4ca4c3e6
#
_entry.id   09c38bc216bab017146eea6d4ca4c3e6
#
_cell.length_a   1.000
_cell.length_b   1.000
_cell.length_c   1.000
_cell.angle_alpha   90.00
_cell.angle_beta   90.00
_cell.angle_gamma   90.00
#
_symmetry.space_group_name_H-M   'P 1'
#
loop_
_entity.id
_entity.type
_entity.pdbx_description
1 polymer ?
#
loop_
_entity_poly.entity_id
_entity_poly.type
_entity_poly.pdbx_seq_one_letter_code
_entity_poly.pdbx_strand_id
1 'polypeptide(L)'
;MTGGGGLTFNGINAERYERWYQTKEGSYFDRLEKELIFRMISPVPGERLLEIGCGTGHFLKWLKTFGLKLTGVDSSRDMIEYASKNLDRDIELKIGDAKNLSFEDESFDIVVFITTLEFLDNPKDAIKEALRISKKKVFIGFLNRLSLLAIKRRIKGFFKDSVYNKATFYTIFEIKKMLKEINSELEITKIEGVKTKLGPFNLISPFVGVLIEK
;
A
#
# COMPACT_ATOMS: atom_id res chain seq x y z
N MET A 1 -27.75 3.57 8.34
CA MET A 1 -26.73 4.62 8.56
C MET A 1 -25.84 4.19 9.70
N THR A 2 -24.75 3.54 9.43
CA THR A 2 -23.66 3.27 10.40
C THR A 2 -22.37 3.50 9.64
N GLY A 3 -21.80 4.69 9.81
CA GLY A 3 -20.52 5.06 9.22
C GLY A 3 -19.42 4.20 9.79
N GLY A 4 -18.79 3.40 8.96
CA GLY A 4 -17.55 2.72 9.26
C GLY A 4 -16.48 3.77 9.55
N GLY A 5 -15.93 3.76 10.77
CA GLY A 5 -14.97 4.74 11.27
C GLY A 5 -13.54 4.52 10.76
N GLY A 6 -13.34 4.34 9.45
CA GLY A 6 -12.02 4.36 8.84
C GLY A 6 -11.41 5.76 8.94
N LEU A 7 -10.09 5.83 9.10
CA LEU A 7 -9.34 7.10 9.13
C LEU A 7 -9.50 7.83 7.79
N THR A 8 -10.29 8.90 7.78
CA THR A 8 -10.41 9.76 6.61
C THR A 8 -9.25 10.75 6.61
N PHE A 9 -8.36 10.62 5.66
CA PHE A 9 -7.33 11.63 5.39
C PHE A 9 -8.00 12.85 4.72
N ASN A 10 -7.71 14.04 5.22
CA ASN A 10 -8.21 15.30 4.64
C ASN A 10 -7.11 16.03 3.85
N GLY A 11 -7.48 17.07 3.09
CA GLY A 11 -6.56 17.79 2.19
C GLY A 11 -5.30 18.34 2.87
N ILE A 12 -5.37 18.77 4.13
CA ILE A 12 -4.20 19.22 4.91
C ILE A 12 -3.21 18.08 5.15
N ASN A 13 -3.72 16.86 5.30
CA ASN A 13 -2.88 15.67 5.47
C ASN A 13 -2.22 15.25 4.16
N ALA A 14 -2.84 15.48 2.99
CA ALA A 14 -2.26 15.17 1.68
C ALA A 14 -0.96 15.94 1.42
N GLU A 15 -0.97 17.27 1.61
CA GLU A 15 0.25 18.08 1.46
C GLU A 15 1.34 17.70 2.49
N ARG A 16 0.94 17.39 3.71
CA ARG A 16 1.87 16.98 4.76
C ARG A 16 2.51 15.62 4.45
N TYR A 17 1.74 14.72 3.85
CA TYR A 17 2.18 13.43 3.38
C TYR A 17 3.22 13.58 2.26
N GLU A 18 2.94 14.39 1.25
CA GLU A 18 3.88 14.67 0.15
C GLU A 18 5.17 15.35 0.64
N ARG A 19 5.08 16.31 1.56
CA ARG A 19 6.27 16.95 2.15
C ARG A 19 7.19 15.98 2.88
N TRP A 20 6.64 14.88 3.43
CA TRP A 20 7.48 13.87 4.07
C TRP A 20 8.44 13.21 3.08
N TYR A 21 7.98 12.89 1.87
CA TYR A 21 8.84 12.30 0.83
C TYR A 21 9.97 13.23 0.38
N GLN A 22 9.84 14.54 0.59
CA GLN A 22 10.88 15.53 0.28
C GLN A 22 11.95 15.65 1.38
N THR A 23 11.74 15.07 2.56
CA THR A 23 12.75 15.03 3.62
C THR A 23 13.86 14.02 3.29
N LYS A 24 15.06 14.20 3.86
CA LYS A 24 16.17 13.25 3.69
C LYS A 24 15.80 11.82 4.12
N GLU A 25 15.04 11.68 5.20
CA GLU A 25 14.56 10.39 5.69
C GLU A 25 13.49 9.82 4.75
N GLY A 26 12.50 10.61 4.36
CA GLY A 26 11.41 10.19 3.49
C GLY A 26 11.91 9.76 2.11
N SER A 27 12.75 10.56 1.45
CA SER A 27 13.30 10.23 0.13
C SER A 27 14.20 8.98 0.17
N TYR A 28 14.90 8.75 1.28
CA TYR A 28 15.69 7.52 1.45
C TYR A 28 14.80 6.27 1.51
N PHE A 29 13.74 6.29 2.33
CA PHE A 29 12.83 5.15 2.43
C PHE A 29 11.97 4.98 1.17
N ASP A 30 11.48 6.06 0.57
CA ASP A 30 10.76 6.04 -0.70
C ASP A 30 11.54 5.30 -1.80
N ARG A 31 12.83 5.61 -1.94
CA ARG A 31 13.68 4.90 -2.89
C ARG A 31 13.78 3.41 -2.59
N LEU A 32 14.01 3.03 -1.33
CA LEU A 32 14.12 1.61 -0.94
C LEU A 32 12.80 0.85 -1.14
N GLU A 33 11.67 1.49 -0.85
CA GLU A 33 10.34 0.92 -1.05
C GLU A 33 10.07 0.72 -2.54
N LYS A 34 10.34 1.72 -3.38
CA LYS A 34 10.21 1.64 -4.84
C LYS A 34 11.11 0.55 -5.44
N GLU A 35 12.37 0.46 -5.02
CA GLU A 35 13.28 -0.61 -5.45
C GLU A 35 12.75 -2.00 -5.08
N LEU A 36 12.20 -2.17 -3.87
CA LEU A 36 11.59 -3.42 -3.43
C LEU A 36 10.35 -3.77 -4.26
N ILE A 37 9.41 -2.82 -4.36
CA ILE A 37 8.16 -3.00 -5.11
C ILE A 37 8.47 -3.40 -6.55
N PHE A 38 9.31 -2.64 -7.25
CA PHE A 38 9.68 -2.92 -8.64
C PHE A 38 10.26 -4.33 -8.82
N ARG A 39 11.20 -4.72 -7.96
CA ARG A 39 11.82 -6.04 -8.01
C ARG A 39 10.83 -7.17 -7.74
N MET A 40 9.85 -6.95 -6.86
CA MET A 40 8.87 -7.98 -6.50
C MET A 40 7.77 -8.12 -7.55
N ILE A 41 7.15 -7.01 -7.98
CA ILE A 41 6.06 -7.08 -8.95
C ILE A 41 6.55 -7.35 -10.37
N SER A 42 7.80 -6.96 -10.70
CA SER A 42 8.41 -7.11 -12.04
C SER A 42 7.42 -6.70 -13.14
N PRO A 43 7.02 -5.41 -13.21
CA PRO A 43 5.95 -4.96 -14.06
C PRO A 43 6.35 -5.01 -15.55
N VAL A 44 5.41 -5.36 -16.41
CA VAL A 44 5.60 -5.37 -17.87
C VAL A 44 4.80 -4.22 -18.49
N PRO A 45 5.38 -3.44 -19.43
CA PRO A 45 4.66 -2.36 -20.10
C PRO A 45 3.34 -2.84 -20.71
N GLY A 46 2.28 -2.05 -20.52
CA GLY A 46 0.92 -2.37 -20.98
C GLY A 46 0.06 -3.16 -19.99
N GLU A 47 0.65 -3.74 -18.93
CA GLU A 47 -0.15 -4.39 -17.87
C GLU A 47 -1.05 -3.37 -17.15
N ARG A 48 -2.23 -3.86 -16.74
CA ARG A 48 -3.19 -3.10 -15.93
C ARG A 48 -2.85 -3.27 -14.45
N LEU A 49 -2.56 -2.17 -13.78
CA LEU A 49 -2.27 -2.18 -12.34
C LEU A 49 -3.27 -1.32 -11.58
N LEU A 50 -3.82 -1.88 -10.51
CA LEU A 50 -4.63 -1.17 -9.53
C LEU A 50 -3.85 -0.96 -8.24
N GLU A 51 -3.79 0.28 -7.75
CA GLU A 51 -3.36 0.61 -6.39
C GLU A 51 -4.58 0.87 -5.52
N ILE A 52 -4.78 0.04 -4.48
CA ILE A 52 -5.83 0.19 -3.48
C ILE A 52 -5.27 1.00 -2.31
N GLY A 53 -5.96 2.10 -1.95
CA GLY A 53 -5.48 3.08 -0.98
C GLY A 53 -4.39 3.97 -1.58
N CYS A 54 -4.59 4.46 -2.80
CA CYS A 54 -3.58 5.20 -3.56
C CYS A 54 -3.24 6.59 -2.98
N GLY A 55 -4.03 7.11 -2.04
CA GLY A 55 -3.82 8.39 -1.39
C GLY A 55 -3.62 9.53 -2.39
N THR A 56 -2.49 10.23 -2.27
CA THR A 56 -2.10 11.35 -3.15
C THR A 56 -1.64 10.91 -4.55
N GLY A 57 -1.54 9.60 -4.79
CA GLY A 57 -1.04 9.04 -6.05
C GLY A 57 0.48 9.02 -6.17
N HIS A 58 1.20 9.14 -5.07
CA HIS A 58 2.67 9.17 -5.05
C HIS A 58 3.32 7.98 -5.78
N PHE A 59 2.85 6.77 -5.50
CA PHE A 59 3.35 5.57 -6.16
C PHE A 59 2.81 5.41 -7.58
N LEU A 60 1.56 5.80 -7.86
CA LEU A 60 1.00 5.81 -9.23
C LEU A 60 1.84 6.67 -10.17
N LYS A 61 2.26 7.87 -9.72
CA LYS A 61 3.12 8.76 -10.49
C LYS A 61 4.45 8.09 -10.88
N TRP A 62 5.04 7.36 -9.95
CA TRP A 62 6.27 6.61 -10.21
C TRP A 62 6.00 5.38 -11.08
N LEU A 63 4.96 4.60 -10.81
CA LEU A 63 4.59 3.41 -11.59
C LEU A 63 4.28 3.73 -13.05
N LYS A 64 3.79 4.94 -13.34
CA LYS A 64 3.56 5.45 -14.69
C LYS A 64 4.80 5.37 -15.59
N THR A 65 5.98 5.56 -15.02
CA THR A 65 7.25 5.54 -15.78
C THR A 65 7.57 4.17 -16.39
N PHE A 66 6.86 3.11 -15.99
CA PHE A 66 7.03 1.75 -16.50
C PHE A 66 6.05 1.37 -17.60
N GLY A 67 5.28 2.33 -18.13
CA GLY A 67 4.35 2.09 -19.23
C GLY A 67 3.11 1.28 -18.84
N LEU A 68 2.73 1.27 -17.57
CA LEU A 68 1.55 0.57 -17.07
C LEU A 68 0.27 1.35 -17.33
N LYS A 69 -0.86 0.63 -17.44
CA LYS A 69 -2.21 1.21 -17.40
C LYS A 69 -2.66 1.26 -15.94
N LEU A 70 -2.72 2.46 -15.37
CA LEU A 70 -2.87 2.65 -13.94
C LEU A 70 -4.28 3.06 -13.55
N THR A 71 -4.78 2.43 -12.49
CA THR A 71 -5.98 2.84 -11.77
C THR A 71 -5.62 2.99 -10.29
N GLY A 72 -6.10 4.05 -9.64
CA GLY A 72 -6.01 4.27 -8.21
C GLY A 72 -7.37 4.34 -7.56
N VAL A 73 -7.53 3.69 -6.41
CA VAL A 73 -8.73 3.80 -5.58
C VAL A 73 -8.34 4.24 -4.18
N ASP A 74 -9.09 5.21 -3.65
CA ASP A 74 -9.00 5.61 -2.24
C ASP A 74 -10.38 5.94 -1.69
N SER A 75 -10.62 5.71 -0.42
CA SER A 75 -11.88 6.05 0.24
C SER A 75 -12.02 7.54 0.54
N SER A 76 -10.90 8.27 0.59
CA SER A 76 -10.85 9.69 0.86
C SER A 76 -11.05 10.51 -0.42
N ARG A 77 -12.15 11.26 -0.47
CA ARG A 77 -12.41 12.24 -1.55
C ARG A 77 -11.28 13.26 -1.66
N ASP A 78 -10.78 13.78 -0.54
CA ASP A 78 -9.73 14.80 -0.51
C ASP A 78 -8.43 14.28 -1.11
N MET A 79 -8.08 12.99 -0.87
CA MET A 79 -6.91 12.36 -1.46
C MET A 79 -7.06 12.22 -2.97
N ILE A 80 -8.21 11.76 -3.44
CA ILE A 80 -8.50 11.63 -4.88
C ILE A 80 -8.50 13.00 -5.56
N GLU A 81 -9.07 14.03 -4.94
CA GLU A 81 -9.04 15.39 -5.48
C GLU A 81 -7.61 15.94 -5.55
N TYR A 82 -6.77 15.64 -4.56
CA TYR A 82 -5.36 16.01 -4.60
C TYR A 82 -4.63 15.26 -5.72
N ALA A 83 -4.80 13.96 -5.81
CA ALA A 83 -4.20 13.10 -6.83
C ALA A 83 -4.60 13.56 -8.25
N SER A 84 -5.88 13.87 -8.48
CA SER A 84 -6.39 14.31 -9.79
C SER A 84 -5.78 15.62 -10.29
N LYS A 85 -5.32 16.48 -9.38
CA LYS A 85 -4.64 17.75 -9.72
C LYS A 85 -3.17 17.58 -10.05
N ASN A 86 -2.55 16.47 -9.59
CA ASN A 86 -1.10 16.28 -9.61
C ASN A 86 -0.64 15.08 -10.46
N LEU A 87 -1.58 14.27 -10.95
CA LEU A 87 -1.31 13.12 -11.81
C LEU A 87 -1.73 13.37 -13.26
N ASP A 88 -1.17 12.58 -14.16
CA ASP A 88 -1.54 12.60 -15.57
C ASP A 88 -2.99 12.12 -15.76
N ARG A 89 -3.70 12.71 -16.73
CA ARG A 89 -5.13 12.45 -16.98
C ARG A 89 -5.45 11.03 -17.43
N ASP A 90 -4.48 10.28 -17.88
CA ASP A 90 -4.63 8.88 -18.31
C ASP A 90 -4.51 7.88 -17.14
N ILE A 91 -4.25 8.35 -15.91
CA ILE A 91 -4.37 7.56 -14.69
C ILE A 91 -5.82 7.65 -14.21
N GLU A 92 -6.51 6.52 -14.20
CA GLU A 92 -7.88 6.44 -13.71
C GLU A 92 -7.92 6.54 -12.18
N LEU A 93 -8.72 7.46 -11.64
CA LEU A 93 -8.88 7.63 -10.19
C LEU A 93 -10.33 7.44 -9.78
N LYS A 94 -10.57 6.65 -8.73
CA LYS A 94 -11.90 6.37 -8.20
C LYS A 94 -11.95 6.53 -6.68
N ILE A 95 -13.09 7.02 -6.19
CA ILE A 95 -13.42 6.94 -4.77
C ILE A 95 -14.07 5.58 -4.54
N GLY A 96 -13.57 4.78 -3.58
CA GLY A 96 -14.10 3.45 -3.32
C GLY A 96 -13.66 2.85 -1.99
N ASP A 97 -14.46 1.91 -1.47
CA ASP A 97 -14.10 1.11 -0.30
C ASP A 97 -13.29 -0.10 -0.74
N ALA A 98 -12.09 -0.26 -0.19
CA ALA A 98 -11.19 -1.39 -0.48
C ALA A 98 -11.84 -2.78 -0.31
N LYS A 99 -12.90 -2.88 0.49
CA LYS A 99 -13.62 -4.13 0.78
C LYS A 99 -14.72 -4.47 -0.23
N ASN A 100 -15.09 -3.52 -1.08
CA ASN A 100 -16.17 -3.68 -2.06
C ASN A 100 -15.91 -2.77 -3.27
N LEU A 101 -15.14 -3.26 -4.23
CA LEU A 101 -14.74 -2.51 -5.42
C LEU A 101 -15.62 -2.86 -6.62
N SER A 102 -16.08 -1.84 -7.34
CA SER A 102 -16.91 -1.99 -8.53
C SER A 102 -16.08 -2.36 -9.78
N PHE A 103 -15.27 -3.42 -9.67
CA PHE A 103 -14.52 -3.99 -10.77
C PHE A 103 -14.90 -5.46 -10.96
N GLU A 104 -14.83 -5.94 -12.20
CA GLU A 104 -15.03 -7.34 -12.52
C GLU A 104 -13.87 -8.21 -12.00
N ASP A 105 -14.14 -9.51 -11.85
CA ASP A 105 -13.11 -10.49 -11.50
C ASP A 105 -11.98 -10.44 -12.53
N GLU A 106 -10.75 -10.60 -12.06
CA GLU A 106 -9.53 -10.68 -12.90
C GLU A 106 -9.36 -9.49 -13.88
N SER A 107 -9.89 -8.31 -13.51
CA SER A 107 -9.84 -7.10 -14.36
C SER A 107 -8.49 -6.39 -14.36
N PHE A 108 -7.58 -6.73 -13.44
CA PHE A 108 -6.22 -6.16 -13.36
C PHE A 108 -5.16 -7.26 -13.37
N ASP A 109 -4.06 -7.06 -14.10
CA ASP A 109 -2.92 -7.97 -14.07
C ASP A 109 -2.23 -7.96 -12.70
N ILE A 110 -2.12 -6.78 -12.10
CA ILE A 110 -1.45 -6.55 -10.81
C ILE A 110 -2.34 -5.70 -9.91
N VAL A 111 -2.52 -6.13 -8.66
CA VAL A 111 -3.17 -5.32 -7.62
C VAL A 111 -2.17 -5.09 -6.48
N VAL A 112 -2.05 -3.84 -6.03
CA VAL A 112 -1.09 -3.49 -4.98
C VAL A 112 -1.75 -2.75 -3.82
N PHE A 113 -1.30 -3.08 -2.60
CA PHE A 113 -1.45 -2.28 -1.40
C PHE A 113 -0.07 -1.76 -1.00
N ILE A 114 0.09 -0.47 -0.83
CA ILE A 114 1.34 0.14 -0.39
C ILE A 114 1.07 1.00 0.83
N THR A 115 1.41 0.49 2.02
CA THR A 115 1.14 1.15 3.32
C THR A 115 -0.35 1.52 3.48
N THR A 116 -1.23 0.59 3.14
CA THR A 116 -2.70 0.80 3.13
C THR A 116 -3.40 -0.05 4.18
N LEU A 117 -3.00 -1.32 4.34
CA LEU A 117 -3.66 -2.25 5.26
C LEU A 117 -3.66 -1.76 6.70
N GLU A 118 -2.68 -0.95 7.07
CA GLU A 118 -2.52 -0.34 8.40
C GLU A 118 -3.68 0.55 8.81
N PHE A 119 -4.42 1.07 7.83
CA PHE A 119 -5.51 2.03 8.02
C PHE A 119 -6.90 1.42 7.80
N LEU A 120 -6.98 0.14 7.46
CA LEU A 120 -8.23 -0.56 7.22
C LEU A 120 -8.76 -1.22 8.50
N ASP A 121 -10.06 -1.05 8.77
CA ASP A 121 -10.72 -1.71 9.90
C ASP A 121 -10.79 -3.23 9.69
N ASN A 122 -10.99 -3.68 8.44
CA ASN A 122 -11.02 -5.09 8.06
C ASN A 122 -10.12 -5.38 6.85
N PRO A 123 -8.81 -5.56 7.05
CA PRO A 123 -7.86 -5.80 5.97
C PRO A 123 -8.10 -7.13 5.25
N LYS A 124 -8.68 -8.14 5.91
CA LYS A 124 -8.97 -9.44 5.27
C LYS A 124 -9.93 -9.33 4.11
N ASP A 125 -11.01 -8.54 4.26
CA ASP A 125 -12.00 -8.38 3.21
C ASP A 125 -11.41 -7.58 2.03
N ALA A 126 -10.56 -6.59 2.31
CA ALA A 126 -9.84 -5.89 1.27
C ALA A 126 -8.86 -6.80 0.50
N ILE A 127 -8.17 -7.69 1.19
CA ILE A 127 -7.28 -8.68 0.54
C ILE A 127 -8.10 -9.67 -0.30
N LYS A 128 -9.25 -10.15 0.18
CA LYS A 128 -10.16 -11.01 -0.61
C LYS A 128 -10.58 -10.32 -1.90
N GLU A 129 -10.94 -9.05 -1.80
CA GLU A 129 -11.36 -8.26 -2.95
C GLU A 129 -10.19 -8.06 -3.94
N ALA A 130 -9.00 -7.75 -3.45
CA ALA A 130 -7.81 -7.68 -4.28
C ALA A 130 -7.50 -9.00 -5.01
N LEU A 131 -7.65 -10.12 -4.32
CA LEU A 131 -7.49 -11.45 -4.92
C LEU A 131 -8.56 -11.73 -5.99
N ARG A 132 -9.81 -11.30 -5.79
CA ARG A 132 -10.89 -11.45 -6.76
C ARG A 132 -10.59 -10.71 -8.06
N ILE A 133 -10.23 -9.45 -7.96
CA ILE A 133 -10.02 -8.56 -9.12
C ILE A 133 -8.64 -8.70 -9.78
N SER A 134 -7.71 -9.38 -9.13
CA SER A 134 -6.36 -9.64 -9.69
C SER A 134 -6.37 -10.86 -10.59
N LYS A 135 -5.73 -10.74 -11.75
CA LYS A 135 -5.51 -11.83 -12.71
C LYS A 135 -4.23 -12.61 -12.45
N LYS A 136 -3.15 -11.93 -12.08
CA LYS A 136 -1.81 -12.53 -11.98
C LYS A 136 -1.16 -12.36 -10.61
N LYS A 137 -1.18 -11.13 -10.07
CA LYS A 137 -0.36 -10.78 -8.91
C LYS A 137 -1.10 -9.89 -7.92
N VAL A 138 -0.96 -10.19 -6.62
CA VAL A 138 -1.31 -9.28 -5.52
C VAL A 138 -0.04 -8.99 -4.72
N PHE A 139 0.31 -7.71 -4.61
CA PHE A 139 1.41 -7.24 -3.79
C PHE A 139 0.87 -6.52 -2.55
N ILE A 140 1.41 -6.87 -1.39
CA ILE A 140 1.09 -6.24 -0.10
C ILE A 140 2.38 -5.68 0.49
N GLY A 141 2.55 -4.36 0.42
CA GLY A 141 3.62 -3.62 1.08
C GLY A 141 3.15 -2.98 2.38
N PHE A 142 3.80 -3.30 3.50
CA PHE A 142 3.36 -2.86 4.82
C PHE A 142 4.52 -2.45 5.74
N LEU A 143 4.20 -1.59 6.72
CA LEU A 143 5.13 -1.18 7.77
C LEU A 143 5.22 -2.25 8.84
N ASN A 144 6.43 -2.78 9.03
CA ASN A 144 6.68 -3.89 9.93
C ASN A 144 6.76 -3.42 11.39
N ARG A 145 5.87 -3.98 12.23
CA ARG A 145 5.79 -3.68 13.67
C ARG A 145 7.08 -3.99 14.43
N LEU A 146 7.85 -4.97 13.99
CA LEU A 146 9.10 -5.40 14.64
C LEU A 146 10.31 -4.54 14.25
N SER A 147 10.16 -3.57 13.35
CA SER A 147 11.26 -2.69 12.95
C SER A 147 11.60 -1.67 14.03
N LEU A 148 12.89 -1.35 14.19
CA LEU A 148 13.34 -0.27 15.07
C LEU A 148 12.73 1.09 14.68
N LEU A 149 12.46 1.31 13.39
CA LEU A 149 11.84 2.52 12.89
C LEU A 149 10.36 2.61 13.31
N ALA A 150 9.62 1.49 13.27
CA ALA A 150 8.25 1.44 13.77
C ALA A 150 8.20 1.72 15.27
N ILE A 151 9.11 1.14 16.04
CA ILE A 151 9.25 1.39 17.48
C ILE A 151 9.53 2.88 17.73
N LYS A 152 10.49 3.48 17.01
CA LYS A 152 10.83 4.91 17.11
C LYS A 152 9.66 5.82 16.73
N ARG A 153 8.90 5.48 15.68
CA ARG A 153 7.69 6.22 15.26
C ARG A 153 6.58 6.14 16.31
N ARG A 154 6.37 4.97 16.93
CA ARG A 154 5.41 4.81 18.04
C ARG A 154 5.80 5.67 19.25
N ILE A 155 7.06 5.65 19.66
CA ILE A 155 7.55 6.49 20.78
C ILE A 155 7.36 7.98 20.45
N LYS A 156 7.70 8.43 19.23
CA LYS A 156 7.46 9.82 18.81
C LYS A 156 5.97 10.16 18.70
N GLY A 157 5.13 9.21 18.31
CA GLY A 157 3.67 9.36 18.22
C GLY A 157 3.00 9.59 19.59
N PHE A 158 3.56 9.05 20.68
CA PHE A 158 3.09 9.34 22.03
C PHE A 158 3.20 10.84 22.42
N PHE A 159 4.07 11.59 21.73
CA PHE A 159 4.34 13.00 22.04
C PHE A 159 3.80 13.99 20.99
N LYS A 160 3.23 13.53 19.88
CA LYS A 160 2.68 14.38 18.80
C LYS A 160 1.51 13.69 18.13
N ASP A 161 0.46 14.45 17.79
CA ASP A 161 -0.62 13.98 16.91
C ASP A 161 -0.05 13.56 15.54
N SER A 162 -0.03 12.26 15.32
CA SER A 162 0.45 11.65 14.09
C SER A 162 -0.64 10.75 13.52
N VAL A 163 -0.79 10.75 12.19
CA VAL A 163 -1.68 9.82 11.46
C VAL A 163 -1.38 8.36 11.79
N TYR A 164 -0.16 8.05 12.18
CA TYR A 164 0.25 6.71 12.61
C TYR A 164 -0.27 6.29 14.00
N ASN A 165 -0.84 7.20 14.80
CA ASN A 165 -1.40 6.86 16.11
C ASN A 165 -2.62 5.93 16.02
N LYS A 166 -3.29 5.92 14.86
CA LYS A 166 -4.45 5.07 14.58
C LYS A 166 -4.12 3.93 13.63
N ALA A 167 -2.88 3.84 13.12
CA ALA A 167 -2.47 2.79 12.21
C ALA A 167 -2.18 1.47 12.96
N THR A 168 -2.64 0.36 12.40
CA THR A 168 -2.30 -0.99 12.86
C THR A 168 -1.08 -1.49 12.12
N PHE A 169 0.08 -1.56 12.78
CA PHE A 169 1.29 -2.16 12.18
C PHE A 169 1.22 -3.68 12.26
N TYR A 170 1.64 -4.33 11.20
CA TYR A 170 1.62 -5.78 11.09
C TYR A 170 3.00 -6.40 11.21
N THR A 171 3.05 -7.68 11.57
CA THR A 171 4.20 -8.55 11.41
C THR A 171 3.99 -9.45 10.18
N ILE A 172 5.08 -10.01 9.65
CA ILE A 172 5.00 -11.02 8.57
C ILE A 172 4.10 -12.19 8.98
N PHE A 173 4.15 -12.60 10.25
CA PHE A 173 3.35 -13.74 10.76
C PHE A 173 1.85 -13.42 10.74
N GLU A 174 1.44 -12.18 11.07
CA GLU A 174 0.03 -11.77 11.03
C GLU A 174 -0.49 -11.70 9.60
N ILE A 175 0.31 -11.16 8.66
CA ILE A 175 -0.06 -11.17 7.24
C ILE A 175 -0.20 -12.60 6.73
N LYS A 176 0.76 -13.49 7.01
CA LYS A 176 0.67 -14.92 6.65
C LYS A 176 -0.57 -15.59 7.23
N LYS A 177 -0.89 -15.31 8.50
CA LYS A 177 -2.09 -15.85 9.15
C LYS A 177 -3.35 -15.37 8.45
N MET A 178 -3.48 -14.06 8.16
CA MET A 178 -4.62 -13.50 7.44
C MET A 178 -4.81 -14.16 6.07
N LEU A 179 -3.73 -14.34 5.31
CA LEU A 179 -3.79 -14.98 3.99
C LEU A 179 -4.27 -16.43 4.08
N LYS A 180 -3.74 -17.22 5.03
CA LYS A 180 -4.19 -18.60 5.26
C LYS A 180 -5.66 -18.69 5.70
N GLU A 181 -6.15 -17.73 6.47
CA GLU A 181 -7.55 -17.66 6.89
C GLU A 181 -8.49 -17.26 5.74
N ILE A 182 -7.99 -16.55 4.74
CA ILE A 182 -8.74 -16.21 3.52
C ILE A 182 -8.86 -17.44 2.61
N ASN A 183 -7.75 -18.09 2.33
CA ASN A 183 -7.67 -19.33 1.58
C ASN A 183 -6.39 -20.08 1.98
N SER A 184 -6.55 -21.30 2.51
CA SER A 184 -5.44 -22.16 2.96
C SER A 184 -4.47 -22.59 1.85
N GLU A 185 -4.94 -22.56 0.60
CA GLU A 185 -4.17 -22.93 -0.60
C GLU A 185 -3.40 -21.78 -1.22
N LEU A 186 -3.58 -20.54 -0.71
CA LEU A 186 -2.81 -19.39 -1.21
C LEU A 186 -1.33 -19.57 -0.97
N GLU A 187 -0.56 -19.60 -2.03
CA GLU A 187 0.89 -19.61 -1.97
C GLU A 187 1.46 -18.18 -1.99
N ILE A 188 2.27 -17.91 -0.98
CA ILE A 188 3.08 -16.70 -0.95
C ILE A 188 4.35 -16.96 -1.75
N THR A 189 4.48 -16.35 -2.92
CA THR A 189 5.61 -16.58 -3.81
C THR A 189 6.89 -15.93 -3.29
N LYS A 190 6.77 -14.70 -2.74
CA LYS A 190 7.92 -13.96 -2.22
C LYS A 190 7.59 -13.17 -0.97
N ILE A 191 8.56 -13.09 -0.05
CA ILE A 191 8.56 -12.16 1.08
C ILE A 191 9.92 -11.50 1.15
N GLU A 192 9.96 -10.19 0.98
CA GLU A 192 11.19 -9.42 1.05
C GLU A 192 11.02 -8.14 1.88
N GLY A 193 12.06 -7.76 2.61
CA GLY A 193 12.14 -6.46 3.27
C GLY A 193 13.08 -5.50 2.55
N VAL A 194 12.90 -4.19 2.75
CA VAL A 194 13.85 -3.19 2.25
C VAL A 194 15.23 -3.42 2.87
N LYS A 195 16.27 -3.34 2.04
CA LYS A 195 17.67 -3.50 2.47
C LYS A 195 18.14 -2.22 3.12
N THR A 196 18.26 -2.20 4.44
CA THR A 196 18.85 -1.08 5.18
C THR A 196 20.32 -1.36 5.51
N LYS A 197 21.04 -0.35 6.01
CA LYS A 197 22.42 -0.51 6.50
C LYS A 197 22.57 -1.55 7.61
N LEU A 198 21.48 -1.92 8.29
CA LEU A 198 21.44 -2.94 9.36
C LEU A 198 21.33 -4.38 8.83
N GLY A 199 21.31 -4.58 7.50
CA GLY A 199 21.30 -5.88 6.85
C GLY A 199 19.93 -6.27 6.26
N PRO A 200 19.88 -7.42 5.55
CA PRO A 200 18.71 -7.87 4.79
C PRO A 200 17.70 -8.70 5.62
N PHE A 201 17.58 -8.44 6.92
CA PHE A 201 16.70 -9.21 7.79
C PHE A 201 15.24 -8.82 7.57
N ASN A 202 14.49 -9.62 6.81
CA ASN A 202 13.05 -9.39 6.54
C ASN A 202 12.24 -9.18 7.82
N LEU A 203 12.57 -9.87 8.91
CA LEU A 203 11.86 -9.80 10.20
C LEU A 203 11.93 -8.43 10.87
N ILE A 204 13.01 -7.66 10.68
CA ILE A 204 13.21 -6.36 11.32
C ILE A 204 13.25 -5.19 10.32
N SER A 205 13.07 -5.50 9.04
CA SER A 205 13.00 -4.49 7.99
C SER A 205 11.84 -3.53 8.22
N PRO A 206 12.01 -2.21 8.04
CA PRO A 206 10.95 -1.22 8.30
C PRO A 206 9.76 -1.32 7.36
N PHE A 207 9.97 -1.74 6.12
CA PHE A 207 8.94 -2.03 5.14
C PHE A 207 9.15 -3.41 4.55
N VAL A 208 8.10 -4.19 4.44
CA VAL A 208 8.10 -5.56 3.95
C VAL A 208 7.06 -5.70 2.84
N GLY A 209 7.45 -6.35 1.75
CA GLY A 209 6.58 -6.77 0.68
C GLY A 209 6.26 -8.27 0.77
N VAL A 210 5.02 -8.61 0.51
CA VAL A 210 4.51 -9.98 0.30
C VAL A 210 3.91 -10.04 -1.09
N LEU A 211 4.32 -10.99 -1.91
CA LEU A 211 3.79 -11.23 -3.25
C LEU A 211 3.05 -12.57 -3.28
N ILE A 212 1.87 -12.53 -3.88
CA ILE A 212 1.03 -13.67 -4.19
C ILE A 212 0.89 -13.71 -5.71
N GLU A 213 1.22 -14.81 -6.34
CA GLU A 213 1.00 -15.07 -7.77
C GLU A 213 -0.12 -16.09 -7.92
N LYS A 214 -1.01 -15.85 -8.90
CA LYS A 214 -2.15 -16.70 -9.24
C LYS A 214 -1.86 -17.52 -10.50
#